data_ca71b68418c7a85384584d2465aa81e3
#
_entry.id   ca71b68418c7a85384584d2465aa81e3
#
_cell.length_a   1.000
_cell.length_b   1.000
_cell.length_c   1.000
_cell.angle_alpha   90.00
_cell.angle_beta   90.00
_cell.angle_gamma   90.00
#
_symmetry.space_group_name_H-M   'P 1'
#
loop_
_entity.id
_entity.type
_entity.pdbx_description
1 polymer ?
#
loop_
_entity_poly.entity_id
_entity_poly.type
_entity_poly.pdbx_seq_one_letter_code
_entity_poly.pdbx_strand_id
1 'polypeptide(L)'
;MGERTAGRVEWAVVPSGIGPLLLAATDRGLVSVAFHADERGRERALGRLAGAFGGELVEGASGRLAEPIRQVGAYFDGSLRHFDVKLDWSLVTGFNRQVLRELADSVPYGSVVGYGELARRVGQPTAAQAVGAAMGANPLPLVVPCHRVVESDGGIGGFGGGLETKRRLLALEGVLPEPLF
;
A
#
# COMPACT_ATOMS: atom_id res chain seq x y z
N MET A 1 -25.81 6.90 -10.77
CA MET A 1 -25.54 6.94 -9.31
C MET A 1 -25.40 5.50 -8.84
N GLY A 2 -24.19 5.05 -8.68
CA GLY A 2 -23.94 3.73 -8.09
C GLY A 2 -24.33 3.78 -6.61
N GLU A 3 -25.26 2.91 -6.21
CA GLU A 3 -25.52 2.65 -4.82
C GLU A 3 -24.20 2.31 -4.13
N ARG A 4 -23.72 3.21 -3.28
CA ARG A 4 -22.71 2.85 -2.31
C ARG A 4 -23.40 1.88 -1.36
N THR A 5 -23.17 0.60 -1.57
CA THR A 5 -23.57 -0.41 -0.61
C THR A 5 -22.84 -0.04 0.68
N ALA A 6 -23.58 0.42 1.68
CA ALA A 6 -23.04 0.68 3.01
C ALA A 6 -22.58 -0.67 3.58
N GLY A 7 -21.35 -1.04 3.24
CA GLY A 7 -20.75 -2.30 3.63
C GLY A 7 -20.00 -2.17 4.93
N ARG A 8 -19.99 -3.25 5.70
CA ARG A 8 -19.15 -3.37 6.89
C ARG A 8 -17.67 -3.43 6.50
N VAL A 9 -16.87 -2.54 7.08
CA VAL A 9 -15.40 -2.53 6.96
C VAL A 9 -14.81 -3.04 8.26
N GLU A 10 -14.02 -4.10 8.18
CA GLU A 10 -13.25 -4.60 9.32
C GLU A 10 -11.86 -3.97 9.29
N TRP A 11 -11.37 -3.57 10.47
CA TRP A 11 -10.05 -2.98 10.60
C TRP A 11 -9.32 -3.50 11.83
N ALA A 12 -7.99 -3.48 11.79
CA ALA A 12 -7.14 -3.79 12.91
C ALA A 12 -5.82 -3.03 12.81
N VAL A 13 -5.20 -2.73 13.95
CA VAL A 13 -3.84 -2.21 14.02
C VAL A 13 -2.92 -3.34 14.44
N VAL A 14 -1.84 -3.53 13.69
CA VAL A 14 -0.85 -4.56 13.95
C VAL A 14 0.54 -3.95 14.06
N PRO A 15 1.42 -4.49 14.92
CA PRO A 15 2.81 -4.06 14.99
C PRO A 15 3.57 -4.54 13.75
N SER A 16 4.61 -3.80 13.38
CA SER A 16 5.50 -4.20 12.28
C SER A 16 6.92 -3.66 12.49
N GLY A 17 7.86 -4.07 11.65
CA GLY A 17 9.22 -3.55 11.65
C GLY A 17 9.33 -2.06 11.30
N ILE A 18 8.26 -1.43 10.83
CA ILE A 18 8.19 0.00 10.49
C ILE A 18 7.17 0.77 11.35
N GLY A 19 6.79 0.21 12.47
CA GLY A 19 5.79 0.78 13.37
C GLY A 19 4.39 0.21 13.14
N PRO A 20 3.37 0.73 13.84
CA PRO A 20 2.03 0.19 13.75
C PRO A 20 1.41 0.44 12.36
N LEU A 21 0.73 -0.57 11.84
CA LEU A 21 -0.01 -0.53 10.58
C LEU A 21 -1.49 -0.74 10.85
N LEU A 22 -2.34 0.07 10.22
CA LEU A 22 -3.77 -0.20 10.17
C LEU A 22 -4.09 -0.93 8.87
N LEU A 23 -4.75 -2.06 8.98
CA LEU A 23 -5.28 -2.82 7.85
C LEU A 23 -6.81 -2.74 7.87
N ALA A 24 -7.43 -2.58 6.72
CA ALA A 24 -8.88 -2.58 6.60
C ALA A 24 -9.32 -3.42 5.40
N ALA A 25 -10.41 -4.15 5.56
CA ALA A 25 -10.96 -5.03 4.53
C ALA A 25 -12.48 -4.90 4.44
N THR A 26 -12.97 -5.00 3.21
CA THR A 26 -14.38 -5.15 2.88
C THR A 26 -14.68 -6.61 2.54
N ASP A 27 -15.91 -6.91 2.14
CA ASP A 27 -16.27 -8.22 1.59
C ASP A 27 -15.57 -8.54 0.26
N ARG A 28 -14.99 -7.53 -0.40
CA ARG A 28 -14.24 -7.68 -1.66
C ARG A 28 -12.75 -7.90 -1.48
N GLY A 29 -12.22 -7.68 -0.30
CA GLY A 29 -10.82 -7.88 0.01
C GLY A 29 -10.19 -6.76 0.83
N LEU A 30 -8.87 -6.77 0.92
CA LEU A 30 -8.10 -5.72 1.58
C LEU A 30 -8.27 -4.41 0.81
N VAL A 31 -8.67 -3.34 1.50
CA VAL A 31 -9.01 -2.07 0.86
C VAL A 31 -8.08 -0.94 1.26
N SER A 32 -7.42 -1.05 2.42
CA SER A 32 -6.52 -0.01 2.91
C SER A 32 -5.43 -0.57 3.80
N VAL A 33 -4.24 0.01 3.67
CA VAL A 33 -3.11 -0.14 4.59
C VAL A 33 -2.65 1.27 4.94
N ALA A 34 -2.52 1.59 6.22
CA ALA A 34 -2.03 2.89 6.66
C ALA A 34 -0.79 2.71 7.54
N PHE A 35 0.27 3.44 7.19
CA PHE A 35 1.48 3.54 8.01
C PHE A 35 1.24 4.47 9.20
N HIS A 36 2.13 4.37 10.20
CA HIS A 36 2.12 5.25 11.37
C HIS A 36 0.75 5.30 12.05
N ALA A 37 0.16 4.12 12.26
CA ALA A 37 -1.17 3.98 12.85
C ALA A 37 -1.13 4.05 14.39
N ASP A 38 -0.42 5.05 14.93
CA ASP A 38 -0.57 5.49 16.31
C ASP A 38 -1.98 6.05 16.52
N GLU A 39 -2.29 6.56 17.68
CA GLU A 39 -3.64 7.05 17.99
C GLU A 39 -4.14 8.05 16.94
N ARG A 40 -3.34 9.07 16.60
CA ARG A 40 -3.71 10.10 15.61
C ARG A 40 -3.78 9.54 14.18
N GLY A 41 -2.81 8.71 13.82
CA GLY A 41 -2.79 8.05 12.50
C GLY A 41 -3.98 7.13 12.30
N ARG A 42 -4.34 6.37 13.34
CA ARG A 42 -5.53 5.52 13.35
C ARG A 42 -6.80 6.33 13.16
N GLU A 43 -6.97 7.41 13.92
CA GLU A 43 -8.14 8.29 13.79
C GLU A 43 -8.28 8.86 12.38
N ARG A 44 -7.17 9.33 11.78
CA ARG A 44 -7.18 9.83 10.40
C ARG A 44 -7.57 8.75 9.40
N ALA A 45 -7.01 7.55 9.53
CA ALA A 45 -7.31 6.43 8.64
C ALA A 45 -8.77 6.01 8.76
N LEU A 46 -9.29 5.89 9.97
CA LEU A 46 -10.71 5.54 10.20
C LEU A 46 -11.64 6.63 9.68
N GLY A 47 -11.28 7.90 9.83
CA GLY A 47 -12.05 9.02 9.27
C GLY A 47 -12.16 8.95 7.74
N ARG A 48 -11.06 8.62 7.06
CA ARG A 48 -11.07 8.43 5.59
C ARG A 48 -11.97 7.26 5.18
N LEU A 49 -11.87 6.14 5.89
CA LEU A 49 -12.69 4.96 5.61
C LEU A 49 -14.18 5.24 5.86
N ALA A 50 -14.51 5.93 6.93
CA ALA A 50 -15.89 6.33 7.23
C ALA A 50 -16.46 7.24 6.13
N GLY A 51 -15.67 8.21 5.67
CA GLY A 51 -16.05 9.10 4.58
C GLY A 51 -16.23 8.38 3.24
N ALA A 52 -15.41 7.38 2.97
CA ALA A 52 -15.45 6.64 1.70
C ALA A 52 -16.58 5.63 1.63
N PHE A 53 -16.84 4.90 2.72
CA PHE A 53 -17.78 3.78 2.72
C PHE A 53 -19.14 4.11 3.35
N GLY A 54 -19.19 5.07 4.29
CA GLY A 54 -20.41 5.49 4.94
C GLY A 54 -21.14 4.39 5.73
N GLY A 55 -20.43 3.30 6.01
CA GLY A 55 -20.96 2.13 6.68
C GLY A 55 -20.38 1.90 8.07
N GLU A 56 -20.55 0.70 8.58
CA GLU A 56 -20.06 0.29 9.88
C GLU A 56 -18.56 -0.02 9.82
N LEU A 57 -17.76 0.59 10.69
CA LEU A 57 -16.35 0.25 10.91
C LEU A 57 -16.24 -0.61 12.16
N VAL A 58 -15.72 -1.81 12.02
CA VAL A 58 -15.65 -2.80 13.12
C VAL A 58 -14.20 -3.22 13.33
N GLU A 59 -13.73 -3.07 14.56
CA GLU A 59 -12.39 -3.57 14.93
C GLU A 59 -12.42 -5.09 15.05
N GLY A 60 -11.48 -5.75 14.38
CA GLY A 60 -11.34 -7.20 14.48
C GLY A 60 -10.18 -7.71 13.64
N ALA A 61 -9.40 -8.64 14.23
CA ALA A 61 -8.22 -9.23 13.59
C ALA A 61 -8.49 -10.63 13.00
N SER A 62 -9.70 -11.14 13.13
CA SER A 62 -10.14 -12.42 12.60
C SER A 62 -10.95 -12.23 11.31
N GLY A 63 -11.36 -13.32 10.70
CA GLY A 63 -12.18 -13.27 9.49
C GLY A 63 -11.40 -12.69 8.30
N ARG A 64 -11.89 -11.59 7.74
CA ARG A 64 -11.33 -10.96 6.53
C ARG A 64 -9.88 -10.49 6.67
N LEU A 65 -9.45 -10.17 7.88
CA LEU A 65 -8.10 -9.66 8.14
C LEU A 65 -7.12 -10.74 8.60
N ALA A 66 -7.56 -11.95 8.90
CA ALA A 66 -6.69 -13.01 9.41
C ALA A 66 -5.53 -13.30 8.45
N GLU A 67 -5.81 -13.55 7.19
CA GLU A 67 -4.77 -13.84 6.18
C GLU A 67 -3.91 -12.61 5.82
N PRO A 68 -4.47 -11.41 5.58
CA PRO A 68 -3.65 -10.22 5.41
C PRO A 68 -2.70 -9.95 6.57
N ILE A 69 -3.14 -10.08 7.81
CA ILE A 69 -2.30 -9.90 9.01
C ILE A 69 -1.18 -10.94 9.03
N ARG A 70 -1.48 -12.21 8.76
CA ARG A 70 -0.48 -13.27 8.70
C ARG A 70 0.59 -12.97 7.65
N GLN A 71 0.18 -12.53 6.46
CA GLN A 71 1.10 -12.22 5.38
C GLN A 71 1.96 -11.00 5.66
N VAL A 72 1.41 -9.97 6.28
CA VAL A 72 2.21 -8.80 6.71
C VAL A 72 3.29 -9.23 7.70
N GLY A 73 2.95 -10.06 8.68
CA GLY A 73 3.94 -10.61 9.62
C GLY A 73 5.01 -11.42 8.91
N ALA A 74 4.64 -12.28 7.99
CA ALA A 74 5.57 -13.11 7.22
C ALA A 74 6.47 -12.27 6.29
N TYR A 75 5.96 -11.17 5.74
CA TYR A 75 6.76 -10.23 4.97
C TYR A 75 7.88 -9.61 5.83
N PHE A 76 7.54 -9.12 7.02
CA PHE A 76 8.53 -8.49 7.91
C PHE A 76 9.51 -9.47 8.53
N ASP A 77 9.16 -10.74 8.68
CA ASP A 77 10.10 -11.76 9.14
C ASP A 77 10.98 -12.35 8.02
N GLY A 78 10.75 -11.93 6.77
CA GLY A 78 11.53 -12.34 5.61
C GLY A 78 11.07 -13.65 4.95
N SER A 79 10.00 -14.27 5.44
CA SER A 79 9.52 -15.56 4.90
C SER A 79 8.55 -15.41 3.72
N LEU A 80 7.96 -14.22 3.53
CA LEU A 80 7.05 -13.93 2.43
C LEU A 80 7.64 -12.82 1.54
N ARG A 81 7.71 -13.07 0.24
CA ARG A 81 8.19 -12.08 -0.75
C ARG A 81 7.11 -11.62 -1.72
N HIS A 82 5.99 -12.30 -1.75
CA HIS A 82 4.87 -11.98 -2.62
C HIS A 82 3.57 -12.06 -1.82
N PHE A 83 2.81 -10.97 -1.82
CA PHE A 83 1.49 -10.95 -1.18
C PHE A 83 0.47 -11.64 -2.09
N ASP A 84 -0.26 -12.58 -1.52
CA ASP A 84 -1.36 -13.27 -2.18
C ASP A 84 -2.65 -13.01 -1.37
N VAL A 85 -3.09 -11.78 -1.42
CA VAL A 85 -4.32 -11.34 -0.78
C VAL A 85 -5.26 -10.73 -1.82
N LYS A 86 -6.53 -11.00 -1.68
CA LYS A 86 -7.54 -10.36 -2.52
C LYS A 86 -7.63 -8.88 -2.18
N LEU A 87 -7.57 -8.03 -3.20
CA LEU A 87 -7.58 -6.58 -3.05
C LEU A 87 -8.93 -6.00 -3.51
N ASP A 88 -9.44 -5.08 -2.72
CA ASP A 88 -10.56 -4.23 -3.09
C ASP A 88 -10.03 -2.90 -3.62
N TRP A 89 -10.20 -2.66 -4.91
CA TRP A 89 -9.70 -1.48 -5.61
C TRP A 89 -10.68 -0.30 -5.62
N SER A 90 -11.76 -0.36 -4.84
CA SER A 90 -12.83 0.64 -4.91
C SER A 90 -12.42 2.05 -4.51
N LEU A 91 -11.34 2.21 -3.75
CA LEU A 91 -10.82 3.54 -3.38
C LEU A 91 -9.99 4.21 -4.47
N VAL A 92 -9.69 3.52 -5.55
CA VAL A 92 -8.85 4.02 -6.65
C VAL A 92 -9.58 3.83 -7.97
N THR A 93 -9.52 4.83 -8.83
CA THR A 93 -10.16 4.78 -10.16
C THR A 93 -9.23 5.29 -11.26
N GLY A 94 -9.60 5.05 -12.50
CA GLY A 94 -8.96 5.62 -13.68
C GLY A 94 -7.48 5.30 -13.80
N PHE A 95 -6.70 6.30 -14.16
CA PHE A 95 -5.26 6.20 -14.37
C PHE A 95 -4.52 5.68 -13.13
N ASN A 96 -4.87 6.17 -11.95
CA ASN A 96 -4.23 5.73 -10.70
C ASN A 96 -4.41 4.23 -10.49
N ARG A 97 -5.61 3.70 -10.73
CA ARG A 97 -5.86 2.26 -10.63
C ARG A 97 -5.03 1.47 -11.65
N GLN A 98 -4.96 1.95 -12.87
CA GLN A 98 -4.17 1.30 -13.92
C GLN A 98 -2.69 1.23 -13.54
N VAL A 99 -2.12 2.33 -13.08
CA VAL A 99 -0.71 2.39 -12.68
C VAL A 99 -0.42 1.50 -11.47
N LEU A 100 -1.28 1.55 -10.46
CA LEU A 100 -1.09 0.76 -9.24
C LEU A 100 -1.22 -0.74 -9.50
N ARG A 101 -2.13 -1.14 -10.38
CA ARG A 101 -2.23 -2.54 -10.81
C ARG A 101 -1.00 -3.00 -11.58
N GLU A 102 -0.52 -2.20 -12.52
CA GLU A 102 0.71 -2.51 -13.25
C GLU A 102 1.89 -2.67 -12.29
N LEU A 103 2.01 -1.77 -11.31
CA LEU A 103 3.04 -1.86 -10.28
C LEU A 103 2.96 -3.17 -9.49
N ALA A 104 1.76 -3.53 -9.04
CA ALA A 104 1.55 -4.75 -8.26
C ALA A 104 1.88 -6.01 -9.06
N ASP A 105 1.56 -6.01 -10.36
CA ASP A 105 1.70 -7.18 -11.22
C ASP A 105 3.12 -7.37 -11.78
N SER A 106 3.88 -6.27 -11.98
CA SER A 106 5.10 -6.32 -12.79
C SER A 106 6.40 -5.96 -12.06
N VAL A 107 6.33 -5.49 -10.81
CA VAL A 107 7.55 -5.10 -10.05
C VAL A 107 7.70 -5.99 -8.83
N PRO A 108 8.52 -7.05 -8.93
CA PRO A 108 8.64 -8.03 -7.86
C PRO A 108 9.52 -7.54 -6.71
N TYR A 109 9.46 -8.29 -5.61
CA TYR A 109 10.34 -8.15 -4.45
C TYR A 109 11.83 -8.14 -4.88
N GLY A 110 12.57 -7.21 -4.31
CA GLY A 110 14.01 -7.07 -4.62
C GLY A 110 14.31 -6.27 -5.88
N SER A 111 13.29 -5.75 -6.57
CA SER A 111 13.47 -4.89 -7.74
C SER A 111 12.88 -3.50 -7.51
N VAL A 112 13.28 -2.57 -8.35
CA VAL A 112 12.75 -1.22 -8.40
C VAL A 112 12.40 -0.85 -9.85
N VAL A 113 11.56 0.16 -10.00
CA VAL A 113 11.15 0.73 -11.29
C VAL A 113 11.18 2.25 -11.20
N GLY A 114 11.57 2.92 -12.27
CA GLY A 114 11.49 4.38 -12.35
C GLY A 114 10.07 4.85 -12.67
N TYR A 115 9.75 6.08 -12.26
CA TYR A 115 8.46 6.72 -12.58
C TYR A 115 8.19 6.76 -14.10
N GLY A 116 9.20 7.11 -14.89
CA GLY A 116 9.09 7.15 -16.34
C GLY A 116 8.90 5.78 -16.99
N GLU A 117 9.58 4.76 -16.47
CA GLU A 117 9.40 3.39 -16.95
C GLU A 117 8.00 2.88 -16.65
N LEU A 118 7.49 3.11 -15.45
CA LEU A 118 6.13 2.72 -15.11
C LEU A 118 5.10 3.45 -15.97
N ALA A 119 5.34 4.74 -16.28
CA ALA A 119 4.53 5.50 -17.22
C ALA A 119 4.52 4.85 -18.62
N ARG A 120 5.67 4.42 -19.12
CA ARG A 120 5.77 3.69 -20.41
C ARG A 120 4.99 2.40 -20.39
N ARG A 121 5.07 1.62 -19.33
CA ARG A 121 4.37 0.33 -19.18
C ARG A 121 2.86 0.47 -19.27
N VAL A 122 2.31 1.60 -18.80
CA VAL A 122 0.86 1.88 -18.91
C VAL A 122 0.48 2.65 -20.18
N GLY A 123 1.41 2.81 -21.13
CA GLY A 123 1.15 3.46 -22.41
C GLY A 123 1.10 4.98 -22.36
N GLN A 124 1.64 5.59 -21.32
CA GLN A 124 1.63 7.04 -21.10
C GLN A 124 3.06 7.56 -20.83
N PRO A 125 3.98 7.51 -21.81
CA PRO A 125 5.41 7.74 -21.57
C PRO A 125 5.76 9.13 -21.04
N THR A 126 4.86 10.11 -21.21
CA THR A 126 5.08 11.49 -20.70
C THR A 126 4.43 11.73 -19.32
N ALA A 127 3.84 10.70 -18.71
CA ALA A 127 3.02 10.84 -17.50
C ALA A 127 3.77 10.52 -16.20
N ALA A 128 5.10 10.70 -16.14
CA ALA A 128 5.90 10.39 -14.95
C ALA A 128 5.42 11.14 -13.70
N GLN A 129 5.02 12.41 -13.84
CA GLN A 129 4.44 13.18 -12.72
C GLN A 129 3.11 12.60 -12.24
N ALA A 130 2.24 12.19 -13.16
CA ALA A 130 0.97 11.57 -12.82
C ALA A 130 1.17 10.21 -12.14
N VAL A 131 2.20 9.47 -12.52
CA VAL A 131 2.62 8.24 -11.81
C VAL A 131 3.03 8.56 -10.38
N GLY A 132 3.82 9.61 -10.17
CA GLY A 132 4.17 10.07 -8.82
C GLY A 132 2.95 10.41 -7.97
N ALA A 133 1.97 11.10 -8.54
CA ALA A 133 0.71 11.41 -7.87
C ALA A 133 -0.09 10.13 -7.52
N ALA A 134 -0.09 9.14 -8.42
CA ALA A 134 -0.72 7.85 -8.17
C ALA A 134 -0.06 7.11 -7.00
N MET A 135 1.26 7.18 -6.88
CA MET A 135 1.98 6.60 -5.73
C MET A 135 1.55 7.26 -4.42
N GLY A 136 1.45 8.60 -4.40
CA GLY A 136 0.98 9.35 -3.24
C GLY A 136 -0.48 9.08 -2.87
N ALA A 137 -1.29 8.65 -3.81
CA ALA A 137 -2.71 8.32 -3.62
C ALA A 137 -2.96 6.82 -3.38
N ASN A 138 -1.92 6.00 -3.28
CA ASN A 138 -2.04 4.56 -3.09
C ASN A 138 -2.69 4.23 -1.73
N PRO A 139 -3.89 3.64 -1.70
CA PRO A 139 -4.55 3.25 -0.44
C PRO A 139 -4.04 1.92 0.12
N LEU A 140 -3.22 1.19 -0.62
CA LEU A 140 -2.75 -0.15 -0.32
C LEU A 140 -1.20 -0.23 -0.31
N PRO A 141 -0.48 0.74 0.29
CA PRO A 141 0.97 0.67 0.30
C PRO A 141 1.44 -0.63 0.95
N LEU A 142 2.66 -1.01 0.71
CA LEU A 142 3.26 -2.29 1.10
C LEU A 142 2.79 -3.44 0.20
N VAL A 143 1.50 -3.72 0.14
CA VAL A 143 0.91 -4.78 -0.70
C VAL A 143 0.96 -4.37 -2.17
N VAL A 144 0.58 -3.15 -2.49
CA VAL A 144 0.87 -2.52 -3.78
C VAL A 144 2.16 -1.70 -3.60
N PRO A 145 3.29 -2.14 -4.14
CA PRO A 145 4.61 -1.77 -3.63
C PRO A 145 5.12 -0.42 -4.15
N CYS A 146 4.46 0.66 -3.79
CA CYS A 146 4.87 2.01 -4.22
C CYS A 146 6.26 2.40 -3.71
N HIS A 147 6.77 1.74 -2.67
CA HIS A 147 8.16 1.92 -2.21
C HIS A 147 9.20 1.44 -3.22
N ARG A 148 8.83 0.63 -4.21
CA ARG A 148 9.71 0.14 -5.30
C ARG A 148 9.80 1.12 -6.48
N VAL A 149 9.07 2.24 -6.43
CA VAL A 149 9.14 3.27 -7.48
C VAL A 149 10.15 4.33 -7.08
N VAL A 150 11.15 4.55 -7.93
CA VAL A 150 12.30 5.41 -7.65
C VAL A 150 12.51 6.41 -8.78
N GLU A 151 13.36 7.40 -8.54
CA GLU A 151 13.72 8.39 -9.56
C GLU A 151 14.67 7.80 -10.61
N SER A 152 14.61 8.31 -11.83
CA SER A 152 15.41 7.84 -12.97
C SER A 152 16.91 8.09 -12.80
N ASP A 153 17.30 9.04 -11.95
CA ASP A 153 18.71 9.36 -11.64
C ASP A 153 19.32 8.46 -10.55
N GLY A 154 18.55 7.48 -10.05
CA GLY A 154 18.95 6.60 -8.96
C GLY A 154 18.59 7.10 -7.57
N GLY A 155 17.98 8.28 -7.43
CA GLY A 155 17.40 8.77 -6.19
C GLY A 155 16.20 7.91 -5.76
N ILE A 156 15.98 7.76 -4.45
CA ILE A 156 14.88 6.94 -3.97
C ILE A 156 13.50 7.59 -4.16
N GLY A 157 13.45 8.91 -4.41
CA GLY A 157 12.21 9.65 -4.60
C GLY A 157 11.44 9.88 -3.31
N GLY A 158 10.24 10.46 -3.45
CA GLY A 158 9.35 10.69 -2.32
C GLY A 158 8.61 9.44 -1.89
N PHE A 159 7.99 9.50 -0.70
CA PHE A 159 7.18 8.42 -0.18
C PHE A 159 6.20 8.95 0.87
N GLY A 160 4.91 8.61 0.75
CA GLY A 160 3.87 9.08 1.67
C GLY A 160 4.04 8.59 3.10
N GLY A 161 4.64 7.42 3.30
CA GLY A 161 4.97 6.89 4.62
C GLY A 161 6.27 7.44 5.21
N GLY A 162 6.96 8.35 4.52
CA GLY A 162 8.24 8.93 4.91
C GLY A 162 9.45 8.22 4.30
N LEU A 163 10.53 8.96 4.06
CA LEU A 163 11.73 8.41 3.41
C LEU A 163 12.41 7.33 4.24
N GLU A 164 12.38 7.46 5.56
CA GLU A 164 12.93 6.44 6.46
C GLU A 164 12.20 5.11 6.29
N THR A 165 10.88 5.14 6.24
CA THR A 165 10.05 3.94 5.99
C THR A 165 10.39 3.33 4.64
N LYS A 166 10.51 4.14 3.59
CA LYS A 166 10.88 3.67 2.26
C LYS A 166 12.26 2.99 2.26
N ARG A 167 13.26 3.61 2.90
CA ARG A 167 14.60 3.02 3.03
C ARG A 167 14.56 1.68 3.75
N ARG A 168 13.81 1.58 4.83
CA ARG A 168 13.68 0.33 5.59
C ARG A 168 13.03 -0.79 4.75
N LEU A 169 12.00 -0.48 4.00
CA LEU A 169 11.36 -1.46 3.13
C LEU A 169 12.30 -1.91 2.01
N LEU A 170 13.01 -0.98 1.37
CA LEU A 170 13.98 -1.32 0.33
C LEU A 170 15.17 -2.10 0.89
N ALA A 171 15.63 -1.79 2.10
CA ALA A 171 16.68 -2.56 2.77
C ALA A 171 16.21 -3.97 3.13
N LEU A 172 14.99 -4.11 3.65
CA LEU A 172 14.39 -5.41 3.93
C LEU A 172 14.32 -6.28 2.67
N GLU A 173 14.02 -5.67 1.53
CA GLU A 173 13.94 -6.36 0.23
C GLU A 173 15.31 -6.55 -0.44
N GLY A 174 16.40 -6.14 0.20
CA GLY A 174 17.76 -6.33 -0.32
C GLY A 174 18.19 -5.35 -1.40
N VAL A 175 17.41 -4.30 -1.67
CA VAL A 175 17.73 -3.27 -2.68
C VAL A 175 18.77 -2.28 -2.14
N LEU A 176 18.68 -1.92 -0.87
CA LEU A 176 19.62 -1.05 -0.19
C LEU A 176 20.37 -1.82 0.90
N PRO A 177 21.57 -1.36 1.30
CA PRO A 177 22.20 -1.88 2.51
C PRO A 177 21.30 -1.66 3.73
N GLU A 178 21.31 -2.60 4.67
CA GLU A 178 20.62 -2.39 5.94
C GLU A 178 21.22 -1.17 6.65
N PRO A 179 20.39 -0.31 7.24
CA PRO A 179 20.90 0.79 8.05
C PRO A 179 21.65 0.19 9.24
N LEU A 180 22.83 0.76 9.53
CA LEU A 180 23.71 0.26 10.58
C LEU A 180 23.15 0.46 12.00
N PHE A 181 22.01 1.10 12.12
CA PHE A 181 21.27 1.28 13.39
C PHE A 181 19.81 1.62 13.13
#